data_9da487367fb6f1969063b66624e77d3b
#
_entry.id   9da487367fb6f1969063b66624e77d3b
#
_cell.length_a   1.000
_cell.length_b   1.000
_cell.length_c   1.000
_cell.angle_alpha   90.00
_cell.angle_beta   90.00
_cell.angle_gamma   90.00
#
_symmetry.space_group_name_H-M   'P 1'
#
loop_
_entity.id
_entity.type
_entity.pdbx_description
1 polymer ?
#
loop_
_entity_poly.entity_id
_entity_poly.type
_entity_poly.pdbx_seq_one_letter_code
_entity_poly.pdbx_strand_id
1 'polypeptide(L)'
;MEGALGERLKREYGLAFDEHLAMARLIYQPEGAAALRELWGGYIDIARRYALPFMATTPTRRANRERLAAANSTGQVIADNVAFLREIQKNSGIEMYVGGLMGCRGDAYTGEGALPEDEALEFHRWTAEQFRCAGADFLYAGIMPTLPEAAGLARAVDETGMAYIISFTIQADGKLIDGATISDAVEYIDSITDNKPLCYMTNCVHPSIAAKALGQEFNRTACVWKRFCGIQANTSPLSYAELDGAEDLHCSEPEEFAEEMMKLGEFPNVRIWGGCCGTDHRHMEHIAKKIRGRHGEKQLQL
;
A
#
# COMPACT_ATOMS: atom_id res chain seq x y z
N MET A 1 -0.56 -7.61 5.11
CA MET A 1 -1.13 -7.25 3.78
C MET A 1 -0.57 -8.19 2.73
N GLU A 2 -1.06 -8.09 1.49
CA GLU A 2 -0.51 -8.85 0.35
C GLU A 2 0.96 -8.51 0.05
N GLY A 3 1.59 -9.39 -0.72
CA GLY A 3 2.85 -9.13 -1.41
C GLY A 3 2.62 -8.52 -2.80
N ALA A 4 3.64 -8.56 -3.67
CA ALA A 4 3.54 -8.01 -5.02
C ALA A 4 2.40 -8.65 -5.82
N LEU A 5 1.66 -7.83 -6.54
CA LEU A 5 0.67 -8.26 -7.53
C LEU A 5 1.15 -7.90 -8.95
N GLY A 6 1.38 -6.64 -9.22
CA GLY A 6 1.60 -6.14 -10.59
C GLY A 6 2.80 -6.77 -11.28
N GLU A 7 3.93 -6.82 -10.61
CA GLU A 7 5.13 -7.44 -11.16
C GLU A 7 4.93 -8.93 -11.43
N ARG A 8 4.34 -9.65 -10.48
CA ARG A 8 4.05 -11.09 -10.59
C ARG A 8 3.07 -11.39 -11.74
N LEU A 9 2.00 -10.59 -11.87
CA LEU A 9 1.04 -10.73 -12.97
C LEU A 9 1.71 -10.59 -14.35
N LYS A 10 2.68 -9.67 -14.48
CA LYS A 10 3.44 -9.55 -15.73
C LYS A 10 4.42 -10.70 -15.96
N ARG A 11 5.21 -11.07 -14.95
CA ARG A 11 6.32 -12.02 -15.10
C ARG A 11 5.90 -13.47 -15.03
N GLU A 12 5.00 -13.82 -14.11
CA GLU A 12 4.58 -15.22 -13.87
C GLU A 12 3.41 -15.63 -14.78
N TYR A 13 2.51 -14.67 -15.09
CA TYR A 13 1.30 -14.95 -15.88
C TYR A 13 1.33 -14.34 -17.29
N GLY A 14 2.36 -13.54 -17.64
CA GLY A 14 2.49 -12.93 -18.96
C GLY A 14 1.40 -11.92 -19.30
N LEU A 15 0.73 -11.34 -18.29
CA LEU A 15 -0.42 -10.47 -18.53
C LEU A 15 0.01 -9.06 -18.92
N ALA A 16 -0.58 -8.55 -20.01
CA ALA A 16 -0.50 -7.15 -20.38
C ALA A 16 -1.49 -6.31 -19.58
N PHE A 17 -1.08 -5.11 -19.21
CA PHE A 17 -1.93 -4.18 -18.47
C PHE A 17 -2.58 -3.16 -19.42
N ASP A 18 -3.76 -2.70 -19.03
CA ASP A 18 -4.42 -1.59 -19.72
C ASP A 18 -3.55 -0.31 -19.64
N GLU A 19 -3.47 0.43 -20.72
CA GLU A 19 -2.64 1.64 -20.83
C GLU A 19 -3.02 2.71 -19.80
N HIS A 20 -4.31 2.89 -19.55
CA HIS A 20 -4.84 3.93 -18.66
C HIS A 20 -5.09 3.43 -17.26
N LEU A 21 -5.72 2.25 -17.14
CA LEU A 21 -6.22 1.72 -15.86
C LEU A 21 -5.34 0.62 -15.25
N ALA A 22 -4.24 0.28 -15.93
CA ALA A 22 -3.30 -0.74 -15.51
C ALA A 22 -4.01 -2.06 -15.12
N MET A 23 -3.83 -2.54 -13.89
CA MET A 23 -4.37 -3.82 -13.43
C MET A 23 -5.90 -3.81 -13.22
N ALA A 24 -6.54 -2.64 -13.12
CA ALA A 24 -7.96 -2.56 -12.77
C ALA A 24 -8.89 -3.25 -13.79
N ARG A 25 -8.44 -3.41 -15.04
CA ARG A 25 -9.19 -4.12 -16.07
C ARG A 25 -8.96 -5.63 -16.12
N LEU A 26 -8.02 -6.17 -15.37
CA LEU A 26 -7.73 -7.60 -15.37
C LEU A 26 -8.92 -8.46 -14.89
N ILE A 27 -9.76 -7.93 -14.03
CA ILE A 27 -10.95 -8.64 -13.54
C ILE A 27 -11.96 -8.99 -14.64
N TYR A 28 -11.93 -8.28 -15.78
CA TYR A 28 -12.79 -8.53 -16.95
C TYR A 28 -12.18 -9.53 -17.95
N GLN A 29 -10.95 -9.95 -17.73
CA GLN A 29 -10.25 -10.93 -18.54
C GLN A 29 -10.21 -12.27 -17.77
N PRO A 30 -10.68 -13.38 -18.34
CA PRO A 30 -10.73 -14.66 -17.61
C PRO A 30 -9.38 -15.06 -17.00
N GLU A 31 -8.29 -14.90 -17.76
CA GLU A 31 -6.93 -15.21 -17.31
C GLU A 31 -6.46 -14.24 -16.23
N GLY A 32 -6.77 -12.95 -16.38
CA GLY A 32 -6.45 -11.91 -15.40
C GLY A 32 -7.18 -12.13 -14.08
N ALA A 33 -8.48 -12.42 -14.15
CA ALA A 33 -9.29 -12.72 -12.97
C ALA A 33 -8.82 -14.00 -12.26
N ALA A 34 -8.44 -15.05 -13.01
CA ALA A 34 -7.91 -16.27 -12.46
C ALA A 34 -6.56 -16.03 -11.75
N ALA A 35 -5.63 -15.33 -12.39
CA ALA A 35 -4.33 -15.01 -11.83
C ALA A 35 -4.44 -14.16 -10.54
N LEU A 36 -5.34 -13.17 -10.52
CA LEU A 36 -5.61 -12.38 -9.31
C LEU A 36 -6.14 -13.24 -8.16
N ARG A 37 -7.11 -14.15 -8.44
CA ARG A 37 -7.61 -15.08 -7.42
C ARG A 37 -6.52 -16.01 -6.88
N GLU A 38 -5.66 -16.50 -7.74
CA GLU A 38 -4.55 -17.38 -7.35
C GLU A 38 -3.55 -16.65 -6.46
N LEU A 39 -3.14 -15.44 -6.84
CA LEU A 39 -2.19 -14.64 -6.07
C LEU A 39 -2.73 -14.29 -4.68
N TRP A 40 -3.94 -13.74 -4.59
CA TRP A 40 -4.54 -13.45 -3.28
C TRP A 40 -4.83 -14.72 -2.49
N GLY A 41 -5.26 -15.80 -3.16
CA GLY A 41 -5.47 -17.10 -2.53
C GLY A 41 -4.23 -17.59 -1.79
N GLY A 42 -3.06 -17.51 -2.43
CA GLY A 42 -1.78 -17.88 -1.80
C GLY A 42 -1.42 -17.00 -0.59
N TYR A 43 -1.65 -15.69 -0.64
CA TYR A 43 -1.43 -14.80 0.52
C TYR A 43 -2.45 -15.06 1.65
N ILE A 44 -3.70 -15.35 1.31
CA ILE A 44 -4.75 -15.71 2.27
C ILE A 44 -4.42 -17.04 2.96
N ASP A 45 -3.90 -18.01 2.22
CA ASP A 45 -3.48 -19.30 2.78
C ASP A 45 -2.34 -19.17 3.79
N ILE A 46 -1.40 -18.25 3.53
CA ILE A 46 -0.36 -17.92 4.50
C ILE A 46 -1.00 -17.30 5.75
N ALA A 47 -1.86 -16.29 5.60
CA ALA A 47 -2.54 -15.65 6.73
C ALA A 47 -3.34 -16.67 7.55
N ARG A 48 -4.05 -17.59 6.90
CA ARG A 48 -4.79 -18.69 7.55
C ARG A 48 -3.88 -19.63 8.33
N ARG A 49 -2.75 -20.05 7.73
CA ARG A 49 -1.78 -20.96 8.34
C ARG A 49 -1.17 -20.40 9.62
N TYR A 50 -0.92 -19.12 9.63
CA TYR A 50 -0.32 -18.42 10.79
C TYR A 50 -1.34 -17.72 11.69
N ALA A 51 -2.65 -17.90 11.44
CA ALA A 51 -3.74 -17.30 12.20
C ALA A 51 -3.58 -15.77 12.34
N LEU A 52 -3.33 -15.09 11.22
CA LEU A 52 -3.16 -13.64 11.13
C LEU A 52 -4.34 -13.03 10.40
N PRO A 53 -4.82 -11.82 10.80
CA PRO A 53 -5.75 -11.05 9.98
C PRO A 53 -5.06 -10.60 8.68
N PHE A 54 -5.85 -10.41 7.63
CA PHE A 54 -5.34 -10.06 6.31
C PHE A 54 -6.00 -8.80 5.77
N MET A 55 -5.21 -7.93 5.18
CA MET A 55 -5.68 -6.75 4.46
C MET A 55 -5.26 -6.88 3.00
N ALA A 56 -6.22 -6.77 2.08
CA ALA A 56 -5.96 -6.74 0.64
C ALA A 56 -6.51 -5.47 0.02
N THR A 57 -5.83 -4.95 -0.99
CA THR A 57 -6.25 -3.75 -1.69
C THR A 57 -6.63 -4.03 -3.13
N THR A 58 -7.65 -3.34 -3.62
CA THR A 58 -8.08 -3.46 -5.02
C THR A 58 -6.94 -3.03 -5.97
N PRO A 59 -6.82 -3.60 -7.19
CA PRO A 59 -5.74 -3.27 -8.12
C PRO A 59 -6.05 -1.97 -8.90
N THR A 60 -6.55 -0.95 -8.23
CA THR A 60 -7.18 0.25 -8.80
C THR A 60 -6.35 1.52 -8.65
N ARG A 61 -5.05 1.42 -8.33
CA ARG A 61 -4.18 2.58 -8.11
C ARG A 61 -4.32 3.68 -9.17
N ARG A 62 -4.56 3.29 -10.42
CA ARG A 62 -4.73 4.21 -11.56
C ARG A 62 -6.18 4.47 -11.96
N ALA A 63 -7.18 3.97 -11.25
CA ALA A 63 -8.58 4.12 -11.59
C ALA A 63 -9.17 5.46 -11.07
N ASN A 64 -8.57 6.57 -11.44
CA ASN A 64 -9.10 7.90 -11.18
C ASN A 64 -9.99 8.41 -12.33
N ARG A 65 -10.70 9.51 -12.10
CA ARG A 65 -11.67 10.08 -13.04
C ARG A 65 -11.06 10.39 -14.42
N GLU A 66 -9.87 10.98 -14.48
CA GLU A 66 -9.20 11.35 -15.74
C GLU A 66 -8.86 10.10 -16.56
N ARG A 67 -8.29 9.09 -15.92
CA ARG A 67 -7.86 7.84 -16.59
C ARG A 67 -9.05 6.98 -17.00
N LEU A 68 -10.12 6.97 -16.19
CA LEU A 68 -11.37 6.29 -16.56
C LEU A 68 -11.98 6.94 -17.81
N ALA A 69 -11.99 8.27 -17.90
CA ALA A 69 -12.46 8.98 -19.09
C ALA A 69 -11.59 8.66 -20.32
N ALA A 70 -10.27 8.67 -20.20
CA ALA A 70 -9.33 8.31 -21.25
C ALA A 70 -9.51 6.86 -21.74
N ALA A 71 -9.87 5.95 -20.83
CA ALA A 71 -10.18 4.55 -21.14
C ALA A 71 -11.60 4.31 -21.65
N ASN A 72 -12.40 5.34 -21.88
CA ASN A 72 -13.84 5.23 -22.14
C ASN A 72 -14.58 4.34 -21.14
N SER A 73 -14.24 4.48 -19.86
CA SER A 73 -14.78 3.71 -18.75
C SER A 73 -15.45 4.62 -17.72
N THR A 74 -16.19 4.01 -16.79
CA THR A 74 -16.93 4.72 -15.73
C THR A 74 -16.45 4.27 -14.35
N GLY A 75 -16.98 4.87 -13.30
CA GLY A 75 -16.76 4.44 -11.91
C GLY A 75 -17.16 2.98 -11.63
N GLN A 76 -17.90 2.35 -12.53
CA GLN A 76 -18.24 0.92 -12.39
C GLN A 76 -17.01 0.02 -12.27
N VAL A 77 -15.89 0.38 -12.90
CA VAL A 77 -14.62 -0.35 -12.75
C VAL A 77 -14.17 -0.41 -11.28
N ILE A 78 -14.36 0.67 -10.53
CA ILE A 78 -14.03 0.71 -9.09
C ILE A 78 -14.95 -0.22 -8.32
N ALA A 79 -16.27 -0.12 -8.55
CA ALA A 79 -17.26 -0.96 -7.88
C ALA A 79 -17.05 -2.45 -8.17
N ASP A 80 -16.75 -2.80 -9.41
CA ASP A 80 -16.51 -4.20 -9.82
C ASP A 80 -15.24 -4.76 -9.19
N ASN A 81 -14.18 -3.97 -9.05
CA ASN A 81 -12.95 -4.39 -8.37
C ASN A 81 -13.19 -4.61 -6.86
N VAL A 82 -13.96 -3.75 -6.22
CA VAL A 82 -14.35 -3.96 -4.82
C VAL A 82 -15.19 -5.23 -4.68
N ALA A 83 -16.21 -5.42 -5.54
CA ALA A 83 -17.06 -6.61 -5.54
C ALA A 83 -16.24 -7.89 -5.77
N PHE A 84 -15.28 -7.87 -6.70
CA PHE A 84 -14.39 -8.99 -6.97
C PHE A 84 -13.58 -9.38 -5.73
N LEU A 85 -12.99 -8.42 -5.04
CA LEU A 85 -12.20 -8.68 -3.85
C LEU A 85 -13.09 -9.08 -2.64
N ARG A 86 -14.32 -8.56 -2.57
CA ARG A 86 -15.35 -8.99 -1.61
C ARG A 86 -15.76 -10.46 -1.80
N GLU A 87 -15.85 -10.93 -3.03
CA GLU A 87 -16.09 -12.36 -3.31
C GLU A 87 -14.96 -13.23 -2.76
N ILE A 88 -13.70 -12.81 -2.96
CA ILE A 88 -12.53 -13.49 -2.41
C ILE A 88 -12.56 -13.47 -0.87
N GLN A 89 -12.85 -12.31 -0.26
CA GLN A 89 -12.99 -12.17 1.18
C GLN A 89 -14.04 -13.13 1.75
N LYS A 90 -15.23 -13.17 1.15
CA LYS A 90 -16.33 -14.04 1.59
C LYS A 90 -15.92 -15.53 1.62
N ASN A 91 -15.06 -15.93 0.69
CA ASN A 91 -14.60 -17.30 0.56
C ASN A 91 -13.30 -17.58 1.32
N SER A 92 -12.68 -16.56 1.92
CA SER A 92 -11.36 -16.67 2.57
C SER A 92 -11.36 -17.51 3.84
N GLY A 93 -12.45 -17.48 4.61
CA GLY A 93 -12.56 -18.15 5.90
C GLY A 93 -11.65 -17.58 7.00
N ILE A 94 -11.13 -16.37 6.82
CA ILE A 94 -10.29 -15.66 7.79
C ILE A 94 -10.81 -14.24 8.03
N GLU A 95 -10.31 -13.58 9.07
CA GLU A 95 -10.50 -12.14 9.24
C GLU A 95 -9.76 -11.39 8.13
N MET A 96 -10.52 -10.79 7.20
CA MET A 96 -9.97 -10.12 6.03
C MET A 96 -10.67 -8.77 5.81
N TYR A 97 -9.89 -7.77 5.44
CA TYR A 97 -10.37 -6.43 5.12
C TYR A 97 -10.05 -6.06 3.67
N VAL A 98 -11.02 -5.43 3.01
CA VAL A 98 -10.93 -5.01 1.60
C VAL A 98 -10.70 -3.51 1.52
N GLY A 99 -9.50 -3.11 1.08
CA GLY A 99 -9.12 -1.71 0.88
C GLY A 99 -9.32 -1.25 -0.57
N GLY A 100 -9.82 -0.03 -0.73
CA GLY A 100 -9.82 0.67 -2.01
C GLY A 100 -8.47 1.36 -2.23
N LEU A 101 -7.68 0.91 -3.21
CA LEU A 101 -6.38 1.50 -3.49
C LEU A 101 -6.51 2.72 -4.39
N MET A 102 -6.15 3.87 -3.85
CA MET A 102 -5.97 5.14 -4.55
C MET A 102 -4.48 5.46 -4.68
N GLY A 103 -4.06 5.98 -5.82
CA GLY A 103 -2.69 6.47 -6.05
C GLY A 103 -2.66 7.97 -6.30
N CYS A 104 -1.47 8.56 -6.33
CA CYS A 104 -1.25 9.93 -6.75
C CYS A 104 -1.62 10.13 -8.24
N ARG A 105 -1.79 11.39 -8.63
CA ARG A 105 -2.11 11.75 -10.02
C ARG A 105 -0.94 11.47 -10.95
N GLY A 106 0.24 11.94 -10.57
CA GLY A 106 1.46 11.89 -11.37
C GLY A 106 2.33 10.66 -11.14
N ASP A 107 3.62 10.87 -11.21
CA ASP A 107 4.61 9.86 -10.92
C ASP A 107 4.92 9.80 -9.41
N ALA A 108 4.77 8.61 -8.85
CA ALA A 108 4.91 8.39 -7.40
C ALA A 108 6.37 8.38 -6.93
N TYR A 109 7.32 8.30 -7.82
CA TYR A 109 8.75 8.14 -7.49
C TYR A 109 9.58 9.38 -7.78
N THR A 110 9.14 10.18 -8.75
CA THR A 110 9.78 11.45 -9.08
C THR A 110 9.01 12.66 -8.55
N GLY A 111 7.73 12.48 -8.23
CA GLY A 111 6.82 13.57 -7.87
C GLY A 111 6.38 14.42 -9.06
N GLU A 112 6.74 14.03 -10.30
CA GLU A 112 6.32 14.74 -11.50
C GLU A 112 4.79 14.69 -11.63
N GLY A 113 4.17 15.85 -11.80
CA GLY A 113 2.72 15.97 -11.91
C GLY A 113 1.97 15.80 -10.58
N ALA A 114 2.66 15.79 -9.44
CA ALA A 114 2.03 15.87 -8.12
C ALA A 114 1.23 17.17 -7.98
N LEU A 115 0.09 17.08 -7.30
CA LEU A 115 -0.85 18.19 -7.18
C LEU A 115 -0.61 19.05 -5.94
N PRO A 116 -0.85 20.38 -6.02
CA PRO A 116 -1.08 21.21 -4.85
C PRO A 116 -2.30 20.70 -4.06
N GLU A 117 -2.37 21.04 -2.77
CA GLU A 117 -3.35 20.50 -1.83
C GLU A 117 -4.82 20.65 -2.28
N ASP A 118 -5.22 21.88 -2.66
CA ASP A 118 -6.62 22.14 -3.05
C ASP A 118 -6.98 21.45 -4.38
N GLU A 119 -6.03 21.40 -5.32
CA GLU A 119 -6.23 20.64 -6.57
C GLU A 119 -6.30 19.13 -6.30
N ALA A 120 -5.50 18.61 -5.39
CA ALA A 120 -5.53 17.22 -4.97
C ALA A 120 -6.86 16.85 -4.28
N LEU A 121 -7.39 17.74 -3.44
CA LEU A 121 -8.73 17.58 -2.85
C LEU A 121 -9.78 17.40 -3.95
N GLU A 122 -9.84 18.28 -4.93
CA GLU A 122 -10.83 18.20 -6.01
C GLU A 122 -10.61 16.96 -6.89
N PHE A 123 -9.36 16.62 -7.17
CA PHE A 123 -9.02 15.46 -7.98
C PHE A 123 -9.42 14.13 -7.32
N HIS A 124 -9.16 13.96 -6.03
CA HIS A 124 -9.39 12.71 -5.31
C HIS A 124 -10.81 12.54 -4.79
N ARG A 125 -11.56 13.63 -4.57
CA ARG A 125 -12.92 13.62 -4.00
C ARG A 125 -13.86 12.64 -4.71
N TRP A 126 -13.92 12.69 -6.03
CA TRP A 126 -14.78 11.81 -6.79
C TRP A 126 -14.40 10.34 -6.63
N THR A 127 -13.10 10.02 -6.66
CA THR A 127 -12.61 8.64 -6.53
C THR A 127 -12.89 8.08 -5.14
N ALA A 128 -12.68 8.87 -4.09
CA ALA A 128 -13.00 8.49 -2.71
C ALA A 128 -14.49 8.16 -2.55
N GLU A 129 -15.37 8.98 -3.13
CA GLU A 129 -16.82 8.75 -3.11
C GLU A 129 -17.22 7.48 -3.87
N GLN A 130 -16.55 7.12 -4.99
CA GLN A 130 -16.83 5.86 -5.69
C GLN A 130 -16.51 4.65 -4.78
N PHE A 131 -15.41 4.67 -4.04
CA PHE A 131 -15.08 3.60 -3.11
C PHE A 131 -16.04 3.52 -1.93
N ARG A 132 -16.48 4.67 -1.40
CA ARG A 132 -17.51 4.72 -0.36
C ARG A 132 -18.79 4.03 -0.84
N CYS A 133 -19.27 4.38 -2.03
CA CYS A 133 -20.46 3.78 -2.64
C CYS A 133 -20.27 2.29 -2.95
N ALA A 134 -19.05 1.86 -3.32
CA ALA A 134 -18.72 0.47 -3.58
C ALA A 134 -18.61 -0.38 -2.30
N GLY A 135 -18.54 0.23 -1.12
CA GLY A 135 -18.51 -0.46 0.16
C GLY A 135 -17.16 -1.10 0.48
N ALA A 136 -16.04 -0.46 0.16
CA ALA A 136 -14.73 -0.85 0.68
C ALA A 136 -14.68 -0.66 2.22
N ASP A 137 -13.89 -1.47 2.93
CA ASP A 137 -13.76 -1.35 4.40
C ASP A 137 -12.93 -0.13 4.78
N PHE A 138 -11.93 0.19 3.98
CA PHE A 138 -11.05 1.34 4.15
C PHE A 138 -10.51 1.81 2.81
N LEU A 139 -9.98 3.04 2.78
CA LEU A 139 -9.21 3.54 1.65
C LEU A 139 -7.71 3.44 1.95
N TYR A 140 -6.95 3.09 0.94
CA TYR A 140 -5.50 3.03 1.01
C TYR A 140 -4.91 4.00 -0.01
N ALA A 141 -4.44 5.16 0.48
CA ALA A 141 -3.71 6.12 -0.31
C ALA A 141 -2.26 5.63 -0.47
N GLY A 142 -2.01 4.85 -1.50
CA GLY A 142 -0.73 4.19 -1.71
C GLY A 142 0.24 5.04 -2.54
N ILE A 143 1.52 5.01 -2.15
CA ILE A 143 2.64 5.64 -2.87
C ILE A 143 2.43 7.15 -3.04
N MET A 144 2.15 7.86 -1.94
CA MET A 144 1.97 9.32 -1.97
C MET A 144 3.33 10.02 -1.93
N PRO A 145 3.71 10.76 -3.01
CA PRO A 145 5.08 11.28 -3.13
C PRO A 145 5.31 12.58 -2.38
N THR A 146 4.28 13.39 -2.22
CA THR A 146 4.38 14.75 -1.67
C THR A 146 3.37 15.02 -0.58
N LEU A 147 3.71 15.86 0.37
CA LEU A 147 2.80 16.26 1.44
C LEU A 147 1.55 16.99 0.92
N PRO A 148 1.63 17.97 0.00
CA PRO A 148 0.42 18.64 -0.48
C PRO A 148 -0.59 17.69 -1.13
N GLU A 149 -0.15 16.76 -1.97
CA GLU A 149 -1.08 15.82 -2.60
C GLU A 149 -1.66 14.83 -1.58
N ALA A 150 -0.85 14.34 -0.63
CA ALA A 150 -1.33 13.49 0.45
C ALA A 150 -2.35 14.20 1.35
N ALA A 151 -2.14 15.48 1.65
CA ALA A 151 -3.04 16.31 2.44
C ALA A 151 -4.38 16.53 1.72
N GLY A 152 -4.34 16.90 0.44
CA GLY A 152 -5.56 17.07 -0.36
C GLY A 152 -6.35 15.77 -0.50
N LEU A 153 -5.67 14.63 -0.70
CA LEU A 153 -6.31 13.32 -0.70
C LEU A 153 -6.93 13.02 0.67
N ALA A 154 -6.22 13.30 1.77
CA ALA A 154 -6.74 13.09 3.13
C ALA A 154 -8.04 13.87 3.37
N ARG A 155 -8.08 15.15 2.97
CA ARG A 155 -9.30 15.98 3.04
C ARG A 155 -10.43 15.41 2.18
N ALA A 156 -10.13 14.90 0.99
CA ALA A 156 -11.12 14.27 0.13
C ALA A 156 -11.73 13.00 0.74
N VAL A 157 -10.93 12.21 1.45
CA VAL A 157 -11.42 11.01 2.15
C VAL A 157 -12.16 11.38 3.43
N ASP A 158 -11.69 12.37 4.17
CA ASP A 158 -12.35 12.90 5.37
C ASP A 158 -13.82 13.24 5.09
N GLU A 159 -14.12 13.91 3.96
CA GLU A 159 -15.50 14.22 3.54
C GLU A 159 -16.38 12.98 3.37
N THR A 160 -15.81 11.81 3.12
CA THR A 160 -16.57 10.55 2.98
C THR A 160 -16.89 9.88 4.32
N GLY A 161 -16.18 10.22 5.37
CA GLY A 161 -16.23 9.56 6.68
C GLY A 161 -15.67 8.13 6.68
N MET A 162 -15.02 7.68 5.60
CA MET A 162 -14.42 6.35 5.54
C MET A 162 -13.15 6.27 6.37
N ALA A 163 -12.88 5.08 6.92
CA ALA A 163 -11.57 4.75 7.46
C ALA A 163 -10.51 4.76 6.34
N TYR A 164 -9.30 5.23 6.60
CA TYR A 164 -8.26 5.26 5.59
C TYR A 164 -6.84 5.20 6.15
N ILE A 165 -5.90 4.81 5.30
CA ILE A 165 -4.46 4.72 5.57
C ILE A 165 -3.75 5.54 4.50
N ILE A 166 -2.75 6.31 4.91
CA ILE A 166 -1.85 7.02 3.98
C ILE A 166 -0.49 6.34 4.00
N SER A 167 0.02 6.02 2.82
CA SER A 167 1.32 5.39 2.64
C SER A 167 2.20 6.25 1.75
N PHE A 168 3.30 6.73 2.32
CA PHE A 168 4.21 7.65 1.66
C PHE A 168 5.27 6.94 0.82
N THR A 169 5.67 7.58 -0.27
CA THR A 169 6.96 7.30 -0.92
C THR A 169 8.02 8.10 -0.17
N ILE A 170 9.00 7.41 0.42
CA ILE A 170 10.09 8.04 1.14
C ILE A 170 11.42 7.79 0.45
N GLN A 171 12.35 8.74 0.61
CA GLN A 171 13.71 8.65 0.09
C GLN A 171 14.69 8.10 1.14
N ALA A 172 15.90 7.79 0.72
CA ALA A 172 16.93 7.26 1.61
C ALA A 172 17.37 8.22 2.73
N ASP A 173 17.12 9.52 2.56
CA ASP A 173 17.35 10.55 3.58
C ASP A 173 16.25 10.62 4.65
N GLY A 174 15.16 9.89 4.46
CA GLY A 174 14.03 9.81 5.41
C GLY A 174 12.94 10.84 5.20
N LYS A 175 12.90 11.47 4.03
CA LYS A 175 11.91 12.48 3.66
C LYS A 175 11.05 12.03 2.49
N LEU A 176 9.91 12.68 2.32
CA LEU A 176 9.12 12.62 1.10
C LEU A 176 9.87 13.30 -0.05
N ILE A 177 9.38 13.12 -1.29
CA ILE A 177 10.05 13.65 -2.49
C ILE A 177 10.13 15.18 -2.52
N ASP A 178 9.15 15.85 -1.93
CA ASP A 178 9.11 17.31 -1.78
C ASP A 178 9.97 17.86 -0.62
N GLY A 179 10.65 16.97 0.10
CA GLY A 179 11.53 17.33 1.22
C GLY A 179 10.82 17.41 2.58
N ALA A 180 9.51 17.23 2.65
CA ALA A 180 8.77 17.15 3.91
C ALA A 180 9.23 15.91 4.72
N THR A 181 9.32 16.04 6.05
CA THR A 181 9.60 14.89 6.91
C THR A 181 8.33 14.06 7.12
N ILE A 182 8.48 12.79 7.53
CA ILE A 182 7.33 11.98 7.93
C ILE A 182 6.59 12.64 9.10
N SER A 183 7.33 13.27 10.02
CA SER A 183 6.75 14.00 11.16
C SER A 183 5.89 15.17 10.70
N ASP A 184 6.42 16.02 9.81
CA ASP A 184 5.67 17.16 9.26
C ASP A 184 4.38 16.68 8.58
N ALA A 185 4.49 15.61 7.78
CA ALA A 185 3.36 15.09 7.04
C ALA A 185 2.25 14.55 7.97
N VAL A 186 2.63 13.78 8.98
CA VAL A 186 1.68 13.22 9.97
C VAL A 186 1.02 14.33 10.78
N GLU A 187 1.81 15.27 11.30
CA GLU A 187 1.29 16.37 12.12
C GLU A 187 0.37 17.28 11.33
N TYR A 188 0.75 17.63 10.11
CA TYR A 188 -0.05 18.50 9.25
C TYR A 188 -1.37 17.84 8.88
N ILE A 189 -1.36 16.61 8.35
CA ILE A 189 -2.58 15.92 7.94
C ILE A 189 -3.51 15.67 9.13
N ASP A 190 -2.98 15.27 10.28
CA ASP A 190 -3.78 15.08 11.51
C ASP A 190 -4.37 16.42 12.03
N SER A 191 -3.81 17.56 11.65
CA SER A 191 -4.32 18.87 12.06
C SER A 191 -5.44 19.41 11.19
N ILE A 192 -5.52 18.96 9.92
CA ILE A 192 -6.48 19.47 8.91
C ILE A 192 -7.64 18.52 8.62
N THR A 193 -7.70 17.35 9.27
CA THR A 193 -8.76 16.35 9.08
C THR A 193 -9.45 16.05 10.39
N ASP A 194 -10.79 16.00 10.37
CA ASP A 194 -11.62 15.60 11.53
C ASP A 194 -11.62 14.08 11.67
N ASN A 195 -11.89 13.35 10.58
CA ASN A 195 -11.72 11.90 10.48
C ASN A 195 -10.28 11.59 10.07
N LYS A 196 -9.41 11.47 11.06
CA LYS A 196 -7.97 11.24 10.85
C LYS A 196 -7.69 9.89 10.19
N PRO A 197 -6.58 9.75 9.42
CA PRO A 197 -6.14 8.45 8.97
C PRO A 197 -6.07 7.44 10.13
N LEU A 198 -6.39 6.18 9.90
CA LEU A 198 -6.17 5.12 10.89
C LEU A 198 -4.69 5.06 11.30
N CYS A 199 -3.82 5.19 10.32
CA CYS A 199 -2.38 5.24 10.50
C CYS A 199 -1.68 5.72 9.22
N TYR A 200 -0.37 5.88 9.34
CA TYR A 200 0.54 6.16 8.24
C TYR A 200 1.49 4.98 8.01
N MET A 201 1.87 4.78 6.76
CA MET A 201 2.77 3.72 6.33
C MET A 201 3.77 4.24 5.29
N THR A 202 4.66 3.38 4.86
CA THR A 202 5.43 3.58 3.63
C THR A 202 5.33 2.35 2.75
N ASN A 203 5.55 2.52 1.44
CA ASN A 203 5.60 1.41 0.52
C ASN A 203 6.62 1.60 -0.60
N CYS A 204 6.97 0.49 -1.24
CA CYS A 204 7.97 0.42 -2.31
C CYS A 204 9.38 0.90 -1.92
N VAL A 205 9.75 0.76 -0.67
CA VAL A 205 11.12 0.94 -0.19
C VAL A 205 11.60 -0.32 0.52
N HIS A 206 12.90 -0.56 0.54
CA HIS A 206 13.48 -1.66 1.30
C HIS A 206 13.33 -1.42 2.82
N PRO A 207 13.13 -2.46 3.65
CA PRO A 207 12.97 -2.31 5.09
C PRO A 207 14.11 -1.54 5.77
N SER A 208 15.35 -1.73 5.32
CA SER A 208 16.50 -1.02 5.87
C SER A 208 16.46 0.50 5.61
N ILE A 209 15.92 0.92 4.46
CA ILE A 209 15.69 2.34 4.14
C ILE A 209 14.61 2.90 5.06
N ALA A 210 13.51 2.18 5.25
CA ALA A 210 12.44 2.59 6.15
C ALA A 210 12.93 2.70 7.61
N ALA A 211 13.71 1.72 8.09
CA ALA A 211 14.30 1.76 9.42
C ALA A 211 15.24 2.97 9.60
N LYS A 212 16.08 3.24 8.60
CA LYS A 212 16.98 4.42 8.61
C LYS A 212 16.17 5.73 8.60
N ALA A 213 15.11 5.81 7.81
CA ALA A 213 14.24 6.97 7.73
C ALA A 213 13.54 7.27 9.06
N LEU A 214 12.95 6.26 9.68
CA LEU A 214 12.30 6.38 10.99
C LEU A 214 13.31 6.66 12.13
N GLY A 215 14.58 6.26 11.95
CA GLY A 215 15.66 6.51 12.87
C GLY A 215 16.26 7.93 12.81
N GLN A 216 15.90 8.74 11.79
CA GLN A 216 16.35 10.13 11.69
C GLN A 216 15.79 10.97 12.85
N GLU A 217 16.59 11.90 13.38
CA GLU A 217 16.21 12.73 14.53
C GLU A 217 14.87 13.46 14.29
N PHE A 218 14.67 14.01 13.11
CA PHE A 218 13.43 14.71 12.74
C PHE A 218 12.19 13.82 12.59
N ASN A 219 12.37 12.49 12.46
CA ASN A 219 11.28 11.51 12.45
C ASN A 219 11.13 10.75 13.77
N ARG A 220 12.06 10.91 14.74
CA ARG A 220 11.98 10.28 16.06
C ARG A 220 11.08 11.07 17.00
N THR A 221 9.87 11.36 16.58
CA THR A 221 8.90 12.14 17.33
C THR A 221 7.81 11.24 17.94
N ALA A 222 7.17 11.71 19.00
CA ALA A 222 6.06 11.00 19.63
C ALA A 222 4.89 10.81 18.63
N CYS A 223 4.71 11.75 17.70
CA CYS A 223 3.69 11.69 16.67
C CYS A 223 3.97 10.52 15.70
N VAL A 224 5.16 10.44 15.11
CA VAL A 224 5.55 9.34 14.22
C VAL A 224 5.47 7.99 14.93
N TRP A 225 5.99 7.89 16.15
CA TRP A 225 5.96 6.64 16.91
C TRP A 225 4.55 6.16 17.22
N LYS A 226 3.60 7.08 17.39
CA LYS A 226 2.20 6.75 17.66
C LYS A 226 1.43 6.42 16.38
N ARG A 227 1.74 7.10 15.27
CA ARG A 227 0.91 7.13 14.07
C ARG A 227 1.43 6.27 12.93
N PHE A 228 2.75 6.01 12.86
CA PHE A 228 3.35 5.18 11.81
C PHE A 228 3.22 3.70 12.17
N CYS A 229 2.51 2.92 11.34
CA CYS A 229 2.08 1.57 11.70
C CYS A 229 2.55 0.47 10.75
N GLY A 230 3.19 0.77 9.63
CA GLY A 230 3.50 -0.34 8.72
C GLY A 230 4.26 0.00 7.45
N ILE A 231 4.48 -1.05 6.69
CA ILE A 231 5.20 -1.01 5.43
C ILE A 231 4.67 -2.07 4.46
N GLN A 232 4.60 -1.71 3.17
CA GLN A 232 4.63 -2.65 2.05
C GLN A 232 5.99 -2.55 1.37
N ALA A 233 6.91 -3.40 1.76
CA ALA A 233 8.32 -3.28 1.41
C ALA A 233 8.65 -3.91 0.07
N ASN A 234 9.64 -3.33 -0.63
CA ASN A 234 10.28 -3.96 -1.76
C ASN A 234 11.53 -4.75 -1.32
N THR A 235 11.95 -5.74 -2.11
CA THR A 235 13.06 -6.63 -1.76
C THR A 235 14.43 -6.07 -2.14
N SER A 236 14.50 -5.00 -2.92
CA SER A 236 15.76 -4.39 -3.32
C SER A 236 16.14 -3.22 -2.43
N PRO A 237 17.38 -3.14 -1.93
CA PRO A 237 17.87 -1.99 -1.18
C PRO A 237 18.27 -0.81 -2.07
N LEU A 238 18.16 -0.96 -3.40
CA LEU A 238 18.46 0.10 -4.36
C LEU A 238 17.37 1.18 -4.35
N SER A 239 17.77 2.40 -4.69
CA SER A 239 16.83 3.51 -4.90
C SER A 239 15.95 3.31 -6.13
N TYR A 240 14.88 4.08 -6.23
CA TYR A 240 14.01 4.05 -7.40
C TYR A 240 14.77 4.38 -8.70
N ALA A 241 15.69 5.34 -8.65
CA ALA A 241 16.51 5.73 -9.81
C ALA A 241 17.45 4.61 -10.28
N GLU A 242 17.94 3.79 -9.35
CA GLU A 242 18.79 2.64 -9.67
C GLU A 242 17.99 1.43 -10.18
N LEU A 243 16.71 1.35 -9.81
CA LEU A 243 15.80 0.29 -10.24
C LEU A 243 15.09 0.62 -11.55
N ASP A 244 15.03 1.91 -11.93
CA ASP A 244 14.39 2.34 -13.17
C ASP A 244 15.19 1.85 -14.36
N GLY A 245 14.53 1.03 -15.19
CA GLY A 245 15.17 0.38 -16.34
C GLY A 245 16.07 -0.82 -16.03
N ALA A 246 16.16 -1.29 -14.78
CA ALA A 246 16.88 -2.50 -14.43
C ALA A 246 16.24 -3.73 -15.11
N GLU A 247 17.04 -4.49 -15.88
CA GLU A 247 16.59 -5.71 -16.55
C GLU A 247 16.46 -6.88 -15.56
N ASP A 248 17.30 -6.90 -14.53
CA ASP A 248 17.32 -7.95 -13.52
C ASP A 248 16.52 -7.56 -12.26
N LEU A 249 15.84 -8.56 -11.70
CA LEU A 249 15.15 -8.41 -10.42
C LEU A 249 16.17 -8.57 -9.28
N HIS A 250 16.54 -7.46 -8.65
CA HIS A 250 17.35 -7.49 -7.43
C HIS A 250 16.45 -7.85 -6.23
N CYS A 251 16.39 -9.13 -5.90
CA CYS A 251 15.61 -9.64 -4.77
C CYS A 251 16.52 -10.11 -3.64
N SER A 252 16.25 -9.65 -2.43
CA SER A 252 16.79 -10.28 -1.22
C SER A 252 16.20 -11.67 -1.04
N GLU A 253 16.96 -12.60 -0.45
CA GLU A 253 16.42 -13.90 -0.08
C GLU A 253 15.28 -13.76 0.94
N PRO A 254 14.23 -14.59 0.87
CA PRO A 254 13.03 -14.45 1.70
C PRO A 254 13.29 -14.39 3.21
N GLU A 255 14.26 -15.15 3.71
CA GLU A 255 14.58 -15.16 5.13
C GLU A 255 15.29 -13.88 5.56
N GLU A 256 16.29 -13.43 4.80
CA GLU A 256 17.02 -12.17 5.04
C GLU A 256 16.07 -10.98 4.98
N PHE A 257 15.20 -10.94 3.97
CA PHE A 257 14.19 -9.90 3.85
C PHE A 257 13.26 -9.85 5.07
N ALA A 258 12.79 -11.02 5.53
CA ALA A 258 11.94 -11.08 6.72
C ALA A 258 12.70 -10.65 7.99
N GLU A 259 14.01 -10.86 8.08
CA GLU A 259 14.83 -10.35 9.18
C GLU A 259 14.91 -8.82 9.17
N GLU A 260 15.16 -8.24 8.02
CA GLU A 260 15.17 -6.77 7.87
C GLU A 260 13.78 -6.18 8.17
N MET A 261 12.70 -6.82 7.71
CA MET A 261 11.34 -6.42 8.07
C MET A 261 11.13 -6.40 9.58
N MET A 262 11.60 -7.43 10.29
CA MET A 262 11.42 -7.51 11.74
C MET A 262 12.18 -6.45 12.54
N LYS A 263 13.26 -5.87 12.01
CA LYS A 263 13.93 -4.73 12.67
C LYS A 263 13.01 -3.52 12.82
N LEU A 264 12.07 -3.33 11.89
CA LEU A 264 11.06 -2.28 12.02
C LEU A 264 10.13 -2.48 13.23
N GLY A 265 10.05 -3.69 13.78
CA GLY A 265 9.29 -3.96 15.01
C GLY A 265 9.92 -3.38 16.28
N GLU A 266 11.06 -2.71 16.20
CA GLU A 266 11.62 -1.86 17.25
C GLU A 266 10.84 -0.56 17.40
N PHE A 267 10.16 -0.11 16.34
CA PHE A 267 9.25 1.04 16.39
C PHE A 267 7.90 0.60 17.00
N PRO A 268 7.41 1.29 18.04
CA PRO A 268 6.37 0.75 18.95
C PRO A 268 5.05 0.35 18.30
N ASN A 269 4.67 1.01 17.19
CA ASN A 269 3.38 0.81 16.56
C ASN A 269 3.44 0.12 15.19
N VAL A 270 4.62 -0.32 14.72
CA VAL A 270 4.72 -1.06 13.47
C VAL A 270 4.14 -2.46 13.65
N ARG A 271 2.99 -2.68 13.00
CA ARG A 271 2.18 -3.90 13.10
C ARG A 271 1.55 -4.33 11.78
N ILE A 272 1.62 -3.50 10.72
CA ILE A 272 1.10 -3.82 9.40
C ILE A 272 2.28 -4.14 8.48
N TRP A 273 2.30 -5.36 7.98
CA TRP A 273 3.38 -5.92 7.19
C TRP A 273 2.86 -6.37 5.83
N GLY A 274 3.46 -5.90 4.77
CA GLY A 274 3.13 -6.27 3.40
C GLY A 274 4.34 -6.21 2.51
N GLY A 275 4.16 -6.70 1.28
CA GLY A 275 5.20 -6.69 0.26
C GLY A 275 4.83 -5.81 -0.93
N CYS A 276 5.85 -5.33 -1.62
CA CYS A 276 5.77 -4.62 -2.89
C CYS A 276 6.67 -5.33 -3.91
N CYS A 277 7.31 -4.61 -4.82
CA CYS A 277 8.13 -5.17 -5.89
C CYS A 277 9.15 -6.19 -5.37
N GLY A 278 9.31 -7.30 -6.09
CA GLY A 278 10.22 -8.39 -5.77
C GLY A 278 9.70 -9.40 -4.75
N THR A 279 8.63 -9.09 -4.00
CA THR A 279 8.09 -10.04 -3.03
C THR A 279 7.17 -11.07 -3.65
N ASP A 280 7.20 -12.29 -3.13
CA ASP A 280 6.31 -13.39 -3.48
C ASP A 280 5.76 -14.08 -2.22
N HIS A 281 5.11 -15.23 -2.40
CA HIS A 281 4.55 -16.02 -1.30
C HIS A 281 5.60 -16.45 -0.27
N ARG A 282 6.84 -16.76 -0.71
CA ARG A 282 7.93 -17.19 0.18
C ARG A 282 8.32 -16.06 1.14
N HIS A 283 8.48 -14.84 0.62
CA HIS A 283 8.77 -13.65 1.42
C HIS A 283 7.69 -13.41 2.47
N MET A 284 6.41 -13.43 2.04
CA MET A 284 5.28 -13.21 2.93
C MET A 284 5.13 -14.32 3.99
N GLU A 285 5.46 -15.56 3.65
CA GLU A 285 5.45 -16.67 4.60
C GLU A 285 6.52 -16.53 5.68
N HIS A 286 7.75 -16.15 5.30
CA HIS A 286 8.82 -15.90 6.27
C HIS A 286 8.46 -14.75 7.24
N ILE A 287 7.85 -13.68 6.74
CA ILE A 287 7.35 -12.57 7.58
C ILE A 287 6.27 -13.08 8.54
N ALA A 288 5.26 -13.80 8.04
CA ALA A 288 4.16 -14.32 8.85
C ALA A 288 4.66 -15.26 9.96
N LYS A 289 5.61 -16.13 9.65
CA LYS A 289 6.27 -17.01 10.62
C LYS A 289 6.96 -16.23 11.74
N LYS A 290 7.73 -15.18 11.39
CA LYS A 290 8.43 -14.36 12.38
C LYS A 290 7.46 -13.53 13.24
N ILE A 291 6.38 -13.00 12.66
CA ILE A 291 5.32 -12.32 13.42
C ILE A 291 4.70 -13.26 14.46
N ARG A 292 4.35 -14.49 14.05
CA ARG A 292 3.74 -15.46 14.96
C ARG A 292 4.68 -15.88 16.09
N GLY A 293 5.98 -16.05 15.80
CA GLY A 293 7.01 -16.33 16.82
C GLY A 293 7.08 -15.25 17.90
N ARG A 294 7.09 -13.96 17.51
CA ARG A 294 7.09 -12.83 18.45
C ARG A 294 5.84 -12.76 19.36
N HIS A 295 4.68 -13.13 18.83
CA HIS A 295 3.46 -13.17 19.65
C HIS A 295 3.47 -14.32 20.66
N GLY A 296 4.06 -15.47 20.33
CA GLY A 296 4.24 -16.58 21.25
C GLY A 296 5.17 -16.26 22.43
N GLU A 297 6.28 -15.57 22.16
CA GLU A 297 7.24 -15.16 23.19
C GLU A 297 6.67 -14.13 24.17
N LYS A 298 5.86 -13.18 23.69
CA LYS A 298 5.18 -12.19 24.57
C LYS A 298 4.11 -12.80 25.46
N GLN A 299 3.47 -13.89 25.06
CA GLN A 299 2.50 -14.61 25.89
C GLN A 299 3.15 -15.49 26.96
N LEU A 300 4.42 -15.85 26.81
CA LEU A 300 5.19 -16.63 27.79
C LEU A 300 5.88 -15.76 28.85
N GLN A 301 5.85 -14.43 28.70
CA GLN A 301 6.47 -13.45 29.62
C GLN A 301 5.45 -12.75 30.54
N LEU A 302 4.18 -13.12 30.49
CA LEU A 302 3.09 -12.71 31.37
C LEU A 302 2.67 -13.83 32.31
#